data_68bbb4c603a997622fd3e61f9dcba7a0
#
_entry.id   68bbb4c603a997622fd3e61f9dcba7a0
#
_cell.length_a   1.000
_cell.length_b   1.000
_cell.length_c   1.000
_cell.angle_alpha   90.00
_cell.angle_beta   90.00
_cell.angle_gamma   90.00
#
_symmetry.space_group_name_H-M   'P 1'
#
loop_
_entity.id
_entity.type
_entity.pdbx_description
1 polymer ?
#
loop_
_entity_poly.entity_id
_entity_poly.type
_entity_poly.pdbx_seq_one_letter_code
_entity_poly.pdbx_strand_id
1 'polypeptide(L)'
;VKRWISDRLMIAAAVLLMVLAPFRTSGAELVDSVSGGSKYDNRVHHYRDAWGALIPTHFKLQYAGGMGMLSAGIGWDYGKRGQWETDLLFGFIAKHSSRRAKMTMTLKQNFIPWSVYLGKGFSLEPLTTGIYFNTVFGSEFWNHQPDRYPSGYYTFSTRIRTHVFIGQRWRFDIPHSRRHFFKSVSVFYELSSSDFYIITAARNHSLSPADYLRLSFGLKCDIF
;
A
#
# COMPACT_ATOMS: atom_id res chain seq x y z
N VAL A 1 28.67 -7.48 -11.17
CA VAL A 1 27.40 -7.04 -11.78
C VAL A 1 26.33 -8.15 -11.70
N LYS A 2 26.62 -9.41 -12.10
CA LYS A 2 25.66 -10.54 -12.02
C LYS A 2 25.17 -10.86 -10.58
N ARG A 3 26.03 -10.77 -9.58
CA ARG A 3 25.69 -11.06 -8.18
C ARG A 3 24.71 -10.02 -7.59
N TRP A 4 24.86 -8.76 -7.94
CA TRP A 4 24.02 -7.65 -7.44
C TRP A 4 22.60 -7.65 -8.01
N ILE A 5 22.41 -8.14 -9.25
CA ILE A 5 21.10 -8.32 -9.89
C ILE A 5 20.36 -9.51 -9.25
N SER A 6 21.09 -10.58 -8.90
CA SER A 6 20.55 -11.74 -8.20
C SER A 6 20.03 -11.36 -6.80
N ASP A 7 20.76 -10.53 -6.07
CA ASP A 7 20.39 -10.13 -4.71
C ASP A 7 19.14 -9.23 -4.69
N ARG A 8 18.95 -8.40 -5.72
CA ARG A 8 17.73 -7.57 -5.86
C ARG A 8 16.50 -8.34 -6.32
N LEU A 9 16.70 -9.32 -7.20
CA LEU A 9 15.62 -10.25 -7.57
C LEU A 9 15.19 -11.09 -6.37
N MET A 10 16.13 -11.49 -5.51
CA MET A 10 15.84 -12.20 -4.26
C MET A 10 15.12 -11.30 -3.26
N ILE A 11 15.50 -10.03 -3.12
CA ILE A 11 14.81 -9.07 -2.25
C ILE A 11 13.39 -8.77 -2.77
N ALA A 12 13.24 -8.55 -4.07
CA ALA A 12 11.94 -8.34 -4.70
C ALA A 12 11.05 -9.59 -4.60
N ALA A 13 11.61 -10.78 -4.76
CA ALA A 13 10.92 -12.05 -4.58
C ALA A 13 10.58 -12.32 -3.11
N ALA A 14 11.47 -11.98 -2.17
CA ALA A 14 11.21 -12.09 -0.74
C ALA A 14 10.11 -11.13 -0.27
N VAL A 15 10.09 -9.89 -0.78
CA VAL A 15 9.03 -8.91 -0.51
C VAL A 15 7.71 -9.36 -1.15
N LEU A 16 7.74 -9.91 -2.36
CA LEU A 16 6.57 -10.48 -3.03
C LEU A 16 6.05 -11.71 -2.29
N LEU A 17 6.95 -12.57 -1.78
CA LEU A 17 6.60 -13.72 -0.94
C LEU A 17 6.08 -13.29 0.44
N MET A 18 6.54 -12.20 1.02
CA MET A 18 5.95 -11.63 2.26
C MET A 18 4.55 -11.05 2.01
N VAL A 19 4.30 -10.47 0.84
CA VAL A 19 2.97 -9.98 0.43
C VAL A 19 2.02 -11.12 0.08
N LEU A 20 2.55 -12.22 -0.45
CA LEU A 20 1.80 -13.44 -0.82
C LEU A 20 1.82 -14.51 0.27
N ALA A 21 2.46 -14.27 1.42
CA ALA A 21 2.37 -15.19 2.55
C ALA A 21 0.89 -15.40 2.90
N PRO A 22 0.41 -16.65 2.98
CA PRO A 22 -1.00 -16.90 3.22
C PRO A 22 -1.40 -16.24 4.52
N PHE A 23 -2.38 -15.35 4.44
CA PHE A 23 -3.02 -14.70 5.57
C PHE A 23 -3.54 -15.77 6.54
N ARG A 24 -2.75 -16.15 7.52
CA ARG A 24 -3.28 -16.89 8.66
C ARG A 24 -4.02 -15.85 9.51
N THR A 25 -5.27 -15.67 9.24
CA THR A 25 -6.20 -15.00 10.14
C THR A 25 -6.30 -15.85 11.39
N SER A 26 -5.54 -15.50 12.43
CA SER A 26 -5.71 -16.04 13.78
C SER A 26 -6.98 -15.45 14.43
N GLY A 27 -8.11 -15.66 13.78
CA GLY A 27 -9.44 -15.34 14.30
C GLY A 27 -10.27 -16.58 14.64
N ALA A 28 -9.70 -17.78 14.51
CA ALA A 28 -10.45 -19.04 14.59
C ALA A 28 -10.19 -19.86 15.85
N GLU A 29 -9.78 -19.25 16.98
CA GLU A 29 -9.47 -20.03 18.20
C GLU A 29 -10.55 -20.03 19.27
N LEU A 30 -11.79 -19.63 18.99
CA LEU A 30 -12.86 -19.61 20.01
C LEU A 30 -14.17 -20.33 19.63
N VAL A 31 -14.17 -21.17 18.59
CA VAL A 31 -15.36 -22.00 18.29
C VAL A 31 -14.98 -23.46 17.98
N ASP A 32 -14.05 -24.02 18.71
CA ASP A 32 -13.63 -25.42 18.50
C ASP A 32 -14.09 -26.35 19.60
N SER A 33 -15.37 -26.26 20.00
CA SER A 33 -15.93 -27.21 20.95
C SER A 33 -17.33 -27.76 20.65
N VAL A 34 -17.90 -27.53 19.48
CA VAL A 34 -19.13 -28.24 19.08
C VAL A 34 -19.15 -28.47 17.57
N SER A 35 -18.68 -29.58 17.10
CA SER A 35 -19.32 -30.48 16.13
C SER A 35 -18.28 -31.27 15.36
N GLY A 36 -18.43 -32.59 15.31
CA GLY A 36 -17.75 -33.47 14.40
C GLY A 36 -18.19 -33.21 12.94
N GLY A 37 -17.80 -32.06 12.42
CA GLY A 37 -18.04 -31.71 11.03
C GLY A 37 -17.25 -32.64 10.09
N SER A 38 -17.89 -33.11 9.04
CA SER A 38 -17.27 -33.90 7.98
C SER A 38 -16.04 -33.14 7.44
N LYS A 39 -15.02 -33.88 6.96
CA LYS A 39 -13.87 -33.30 6.24
C LYS A 39 -14.30 -32.39 5.07
N TYR A 40 -15.50 -32.63 4.55
CA TYR A 40 -16.15 -31.80 3.52
C TYR A 40 -16.59 -30.44 4.10
N ASP A 41 -17.25 -30.43 5.24
CA ASP A 41 -17.74 -29.19 5.87
C ASP A 41 -16.57 -28.29 6.28
N ASN A 42 -15.50 -28.86 6.82
CA ASN A 42 -14.28 -28.12 7.12
C ASN A 42 -13.64 -27.49 5.87
N ARG A 43 -13.65 -28.21 4.71
CA ARG A 43 -13.19 -27.62 3.46
C ARG A 43 -14.08 -26.48 2.96
N VAL A 44 -15.39 -26.65 3.07
CA VAL A 44 -16.37 -25.62 2.67
C VAL A 44 -16.22 -24.39 3.53
N HIS A 45 -16.08 -24.53 4.85
CA HIS A 45 -15.81 -23.41 5.75
C HIS A 45 -14.50 -22.71 5.40
N HIS A 46 -13.42 -23.45 5.24
CA HIS A 46 -12.11 -22.87 4.88
C HIS A 46 -12.15 -22.15 3.53
N TYR A 47 -12.90 -22.66 2.56
CA TYR A 47 -13.09 -22.04 1.26
C TYR A 47 -13.91 -20.73 1.37
N ARG A 48 -14.98 -20.71 2.16
CA ARG A 48 -15.78 -19.51 2.41
C ARG A 48 -14.98 -18.42 3.12
N ASP A 49 -14.20 -18.80 4.12
CA ASP A 49 -13.34 -17.88 4.86
C ASP A 49 -12.25 -17.28 3.95
N ALA A 50 -11.66 -18.08 3.07
CA ALA A 50 -10.69 -17.61 2.10
C ALA A 50 -11.29 -16.62 1.10
N TRP A 51 -12.52 -16.87 0.63
CA TRP A 51 -13.23 -15.92 -0.22
C TRP A 51 -13.67 -14.65 0.54
N GLY A 52 -14.10 -14.79 1.78
CA GLY A 52 -14.43 -13.68 2.66
C GLY A 52 -13.23 -12.74 2.88
N ALA A 53 -12.03 -13.30 3.00
CA ALA A 53 -10.80 -12.53 3.15
C ALA A 53 -10.42 -11.69 1.91
N LEU A 54 -10.99 -11.97 0.74
CA LEU A 54 -10.79 -11.17 -0.48
C LEU A 54 -11.72 -9.94 -0.55
N ILE A 55 -12.71 -9.84 0.33
CA ILE A 55 -13.60 -8.69 0.38
C ILE A 55 -12.82 -7.51 0.96
N PRO A 56 -12.72 -6.36 0.24
CA PRO A 56 -12.03 -5.19 0.74
C PRO A 56 -12.66 -4.67 2.02
N THR A 57 -11.82 -4.31 3.00
CA THR A 57 -12.27 -3.77 4.27
C THR A 57 -12.49 -2.26 4.21
N HIS A 58 -11.85 -1.58 3.26
CA HIS A 58 -11.93 -0.13 3.14
C HIS A 58 -11.73 0.37 1.71
N PHE A 59 -12.20 1.61 1.48
CA PHE A 59 -11.87 2.44 0.33
C PHE A 59 -10.86 3.51 0.73
N LYS A 60 -9.96 3.85 -0.20
CA LYS A 60 -8.96 4.90 -0.02
C LYS A 60 -8.93 5.84 -1.22
N LEU A 61 -8.86 7.13 -0.92
CA LEU A 61 -8.66 8.21 -1.89
C LEU A 61 -7.43 8.99 -1.47
N GLN A 62 -6.49 9.23 -2.39
CA GLN A 62 -5.25 9.94 -2.10
C GLN A 62 -4.95 10.97 -3.18
N TYR A 63 -4.58 12.16 -2.76
CA TYR A 63 -4.20 13.27 -3.62
C TYR A 63 -2.69 13.51 -3.51
N ALA A 64 -2.06 13.78 -4.65
CA ALA A 64 -0.63 14.04 -4.78
C ALA A 64 0.28 12.84 -4.38
N GLY A 65 1.53 13.10 -4.07
CA GLY A 65 2.53 12.06 -3.79
C GLY A 65 3.12 11.45 -5.05
N GLY A 66 3.73 10.28 -4.90
CA GLY A 66 4.38 9.55 -6.00
C GLY A 66 3.46 8.69 -6.87
N MET A 67 2.15 8.64 -6.57
CA MET A 67 1.18 7.73 -7.20
C MET A 67 0.37 8.38 -8.32
N GLY A 68 0.44 9.69 -8.47
CA GLY A 68 -0.32 10.48 -9.42
C GLY A 68 -0.95 11.72 -8.77
N MET A 69 -1.73 12.48 -9.54
CA MET A 69 -2.43 13.64 -9.00
C MET A 69 -3.58 13.23 -8.09
N LEU A 70 -4.36 12.24 -8.52
CA LEU A 70 -5.45 11.65 -7.75
C LEU A 70 -5.39 10.14 -7.91
N SER A 71 -5.48 9.41 -6.81
CA SER A 71 -5.49 7.95 -6.78
C SER A 71 -6.63 7.47 -5.90
N ALA A 72 -7.36 6.47 -6.37
CA ALA A 72 -8.45 5.85 -5.65
C ALA A 72 -8.31 4.32 -5.69
N GLY A 73 -8.77 3.64 -4.66
CA GLY A 73 -8.70 2.19 -4.63
C GLY A 73 -9.31 1.57 -3.38
N ILE A 74 -8.99 0.32 -3.22
CA ILE A 74 -9.51 -0.56 -2.17
C ILE A 74 -8.35 -1.13 -1.37
N GLY A 75 -8.63 -1.58 -0.15
CA GLY A 75 -7.61 -2.22 0.66
C GLY A 75 -8.18 -3.18 1.70
N TRP A 76 -7.25 -3.86 2.35
CA TRP A 76 -7.49 -4.92 3.34
C TRP A 76 -6.69 -4.62 4.60
N ASP A 77 -7.41 -4.57 5.73
CA ASP A 77 -6.81 -4.48 7.05
C ASP A 77 -6.64 -5.89 7.63
N TYR A 78 -5.50 -6.17 8.24
CA TYR A 78 -5.21 -7.48 8.81
C TYR A 78 -4.17 -7.43 9.94
N GLY A 79 -3.92 -8.58 10.55
CA GLY A 79 -3.08 -8.70 11.74
C GLY A 79 -3.89 -8.64 13.03
N LYS A 80 -3.29 -9.07 14.15
CA LYS A 80 -3.98 -9.22 15.46
C LYS A 80 -4.60 -7.92 15.99
N ARG A 81 -4.10 -6.75 15.56
CA ARG A 81 -4.58 -5.42 15.98
C ARG A 81 -4.97 -4.54 14.80
N GLY A 82 -5.13 -5.12 13.59
CA GLY A 82 -5.33 -4.35 12.37
C GLY A 82 -4.13 -3.46 11.99
N GLN A 83 -2.91 -3.85 12.45
CA GLN A 83 -1.71 -3.04 12.25
C GLN A 83 -1.14 -3.08 10.82
N TRP A 84 -1.59 -4.02 10.02
CA TRP A 84 -1.18 -4.15 8.63
C TRP A 84 -2.32 -3.80 7.70
N GLU A 85 -2.00 -3.08 6.64
CA GLU A 85 -2.96 -2.65 5.65
C GLU A 85 -2.31 -2.74 4.26
N THR A 86 -2.99 -3.42 3.34
CA THR A 86 -2.57 -3.51 1.93
C THR A 86 -3.57 -2.79 1.06
N ASP A 87 -3.12 -1.82 0.27
CA ASP A 87 -3.95 -1.05 -0.65
C ASP A 87 -3.59 -1.33 -2.10
N LEU A 88 -4.60 -1.43 -2.95
CA LEU A 88 -4.49 -1.41 -4.39
C LEU A 88 -5.15 -0.13 -4.91
N LEU A 89 -4.32 0.79 -5.41
CA LEU A 89 -4.76 2.11 -5.85
C LEU A 89 -4.54 2.27 -7.36
N PHE A 90 -5.50 2.90 -8.01
CA PHE A 90 -5.39 3.35 -9.41
C PHE A 90 -5.33 4.87 -9.41
N GLY A 91 -4.28 5.40 -10.02
CA GLY A 91 -4.01 6.83 -10.05
C GLY A 91 -4.09 7.39 -11.46
N PHE A 92 -4.26 8.70 -11.51
CA PHE A 92 -4.32 9.48 -12.73
C PHE A 92 -3.30 10.61 -12.68
N ILE A 93 -2.49 10.72 -13.75
CA ILE A 93 -1.55 11.83 -13.97
C ILE A 93 -2.14 12.72 -15.06
N ALA A 94 -2.47 13.96 -14.70
CA ALA A 94 -3.07 14.91 -15.62
C ALA A 94 -2.11 15.31 -16.76
N LYS A 95 -2.67 15.69 -17.91
CA LYS A 95 -1.94 16.13 -19.09
C LYS A 95 -1.01 17.33 -18.83
N HIS A 96 -1.29 18.14 -17.80
CA HIS A 96 -0.47 19.30 -17.43
C HIS A 96 0.94 18.90 -16.95
N SER A 97 1.07 17.75 -16.31
CA SER A 97 2.36 17.22 -15.82
C SER A 97 3.04 16.25 -16.79
N SER A 98 2.39 15.92 -17.93
CA SER A 98 2.87 14.97 -18.93
C SER A 98 2.28 15.31 -20.29
N ARG A 99 2.95 14.93 -21.37
CA ARG A 99 2.46 15.15 -22.77
C ARG A 99 1.10 14.49 -23.01
N ARG A 100 0.77 13.43 -22.29
CA ARG A 100 -0.52 12.69 -22.35
C ARG A 100 -0.95 12.32 -20.93
N ALA A 101 -2.25 12.25 -20.70
CA ALA A 101 -2.79 11.68 -19.49
C ALA A 101 -2.32 10.22 -19.33
N LYS A 102 -1.89 9.83 -18.14
CA LYS A 102 -1.38 8.48 -17.85
C LYS A 102 -2.10 7.90 -16.65
N MET A 103 -2.31 6.61 -16.68
CA MET A 103 -2.80 5.87 -15.53
C MET A 103 -1.63 5.25 -14.77
N THR A 104 -1.80 5.14 -13.46
CA THR A 104 -0.86 4.45 -12.57
C THR A 104 -1.58 3.38 -11.79
N MET A 105 -0.87 2.35 -11.40
CA MET A 105 -1.32 1.35 -10.45
C MET A 105 -0.29 1.28 -9.32
N THR A 106 -0.78 1.31 -8.10
CA THR A 106 0.06 1.29 -6.91
C THR A 106 -0.38 0.16 -5.99
N LEU A 107 0.56 -0.69 -5.62
CA LEU A 107 0.41 -1.64 -4.54
C LEU A 107 1.14 -1.06 -3.32
N LYS A 108 0.40 -0.82 -2.24
CA LYS A 108 0.92 -0.15 -1.06
C LYS A 108 0.72 -1.02 0.17
N GLN A 109 1.79 -1.18 0.95
CA GLN A 109 1.81 -1.87 2.22
C GLN A 109 2.03 -0.87 3.34
N ASN A 110 1.07 -0.77 4.25
CA ASN A 110 1.12 0.12 5.40
C ASN A 110 1.33 -0.70 6.68
N PHE A 111 2.04 -0.10 7.62
CA PHE A 111 2.21 -0.59 8.98
C PHE A 111 1.85 0.52 9.96
N ILE A 112 0.90 0.23 10.86
CA ILE A 112 0.37 1.13 11.86
C ILE A 112 0.64 0.49 13.23
N PRO A 113 1.76 0.84 13.89
CA PRO A 113 2.19 0.15 15.12
C PRO A 113 1.21 0.30 16.27
N TRP A 114 0.57 1.45 16.41
CA TRP A 114 -0.40 1.74 17.48
C TRP A 114 -1.40 2.81 17.07
N SER A 115 -2.52 2.83 17.78
CA SER A 115 -3.56 3.85 17.72
C SER A 115 -3.86 4.36 19.12
N VAL A 116 -4.06 5.67 19.28
CA VAL A 116 -4.38 6.34 20.52
C VAL A 116 -5.82 6.83 20.46
N TYR A 117 -6.67 6.33 21.35
CA TYR A 117 -8.04 6.78 21.45
C TYR A 117 -8.12 8.11 22.23
N LEU A 118 -8.65 9.15 21.58
CA LEU A 118 -8.76 10.51 22.13
C LEU A 118 -10.14 10.80 22.75
N GLY A 119 -11.09 9.88 22.64
CA GLY A 119 -12.46 10.04 23.11
C GLY A 119 -13.45 10.50 22.05
N LYS A 120 -14.74 10.40 22.33
CA LYS A 120 -15.87 10.80 21.44
C LYS A 120 -15.81 10.20 20.03
N GLY A 121 -15.23 9.00 19.87
CA GLY A 121 -15.07 8.34 18.57
C GLY A 121 -13.88 8.84 17.75
N PHE A 122 -12.98 9.65 18.32
CA PHE A 122 -11.74 10.07 17.68
C PHE A 122 -10.56 9.21 18.11
N SER A 123 -9.78 8.78 17.14
CA SER A 123 -8.52 8.09 17.35
C SER A 123 -7.42 8.71 16.50
N LEU A 124 -6.22 8.75 17.03
CA LEU A 124 -5.02 9.20 16.35
C LEU A 124 -4.10 8.00 16.13
N GLU A 125 -3.63 7.82 14.93
CA GLU A 125 -2.54 6.91 14.55
C GLU A 125 -1.30 7.78 14.31
N PRO A 126 -0.44 7.97 15.33
CA PRO A 126 0.64 8.96 15.28
C PRO A 126 1.73 8.58 14.28
N LEU A 127 1.82 7.30 13.95
CA LEU A 127 2.78 6.77 13.00
C LEU A 127 2.11 5.79 12.05
N THR A 128 2.14 6.12 10.77
CA THR A 128 1.85 5.22 9.68
C THR A 128 3.07 5.18 8.79
N THR A 129 3.62 4.03 8.51
CA THR A 129 4.79 3.87 7.65
C THR A 129 4.64 2.69 6.73
N GLY A 130 5.44 2.61 5.70
CA GLY A 130 5.42 1.47 4.79
C GLY A 130 6.15 1.72 3.48
N ILE A 131 5.86 0.82 2.56
CA ILE A 131 6.43 0.85 1.21
C ILE A 131 5.31 0.75 0.17
N TYR A 132 5.54 1.33 -0.99
CA TYR A 132 4.64 1.10 -2.12
C TYR A 132 5.40 0.99 -3.44
N PHE A 133 4.83 0.19 -4.32
CA PHE A 133 5.29 0.00 -5.69
C PHE A 133 4.32 0.68 -6.62
N ASN A 134 4.82 1.63 -7.39
CA ASN A 134 4.02 2.36 -8.37
C ASN A 134 4.45 1.97 -9.77
N THR A 135 3.48 1.63 -10.60
CA THR A 135 3.65 1.33 -12.02
C THR A 135 2.90 2.34 -12.85
N VAL A 136 3.57 2.94 -13.84
CA VAL A 136 2.95 3.88 -14.78
C VAL A 136 2.65 3.14 -16.08
N PHE A 137 1.40 3.20 -16.52
CA PHE A 137 1.00 2.65 -17.82
C PHE A 137 1.29 3.64 -18.95
N GLY A 138 2.12 3.22 -19.89
CA GLY A 138 2.49 4.02 -21.06
C GLY A 138 3.58 3.34 -21.88
N SER A 139 3.55 3.51 -23.19
CA SER A 139 4.55 2.94 -24.13
C SER A 139 5.94 3.58 -23.97
N GLU A 140 6.03 4.71 -23.28
CA GLU A 140 7.28 5.43 -23.03
C GLU A 140 8.11 4.82 -21.89
N PHE A 141 7.48 3.94 -21.07
CA PHE A 141 8.12 3.31 -19.91
C PHE A 141 8.47 1.86 -20.22
N TRP A 142 9.66 1.47 -19.87
CA TRP A 142 10.20 0.14 -20.13
C TRP A 142 10.69 -0.54 -18.85
N ASN A 143 10.59 -1.87 -18.83
CA ASN A 143 11.04 -2.70 -17.72
C ASN A 143 12.51 -3.08 -17.85
N HIS A 144 12.96 -3.26 -19.11
CA HIS A 144 14.32 -3.63 -19.45
C HIS A 144 14.92 -2.53 -20.29
N GLN A 145 16.20 -2.28 -20.11
CA GLN A 145 16.94 -1.29 -20.90
C GLN A 145 16.84 -1.63 -22.38
N PRO A 146 16.43 -0.70 -23.26
CA PRO A 146 16.44 -0.92 -24.70
C PRO A 146 17.86 -1.19 -25.22
N ASP A 147 17.98 -2.06 -26.21
CA ASP A 147 19.29 -2.49 -26.80
C ASP A 147 20.12 -1.36 -27.39
N ARG A 148 19.51 -0.21 -27.62
CA ARG A 148 20.20 1.00 -28.13
C ARG A 148 21.14 1.67 -27.12
N TYR A 149 21.14 1.23 -25.86
CA TYR A 149 22.01 1.77 -24.81
C TYR A 149 23.01 0.71 -24.33
N PRO A 150 24.24 1.08 -23.95
CA PRO A 150 25.21 0.14 -23.37
C PRO A 150 24.66 -0.57 -22.15
N SER A 151 24.98 -1.84 -21.98
CA SER A 151 24.54 -2.62 -20.83
C SER A 151 24.97 -1.99 -19.50
N GLY A 152 24.02 -1.74 -18.59
CA GLY A 152 24.31 -1.11 -17.29
C GLY A 152 24.20 0.42 -17.27
N TYR A 153 23.85 1.08 -18.36
CA TYR A 153 23.69 2.53 -18.41
C TYR A 153 22.54 3.02 -17.49
N TYR A 154 21.44 2.27 -17.43
CA TYR A 154 20.35 2.55 -16.52
C TYR A 154 20.26 1.50 -15.41
N THR A 155 20.38 1.94 -14.17
CA THR A 155 20.37 1.07 -13.00
C THR A 155 18.95 0.73 -12.51
N PHE A 156 17.95 1.52 -12.91
CA PHE A 156 16.57 1.42 -12.44
C PHE A 156 15.56 1.29 -13.59
N SER A 157 14.53 0.45 -13.38
CA SER A 157 13.37 0.43 -14.28
C SER A 157 12.66 1.78 -14.24
N THR A 158 12.25 2.30 -15.41
CA THR A 158 11.45 3.52 -15.48
C THR A 158 9.97 3.26 -15.23
N ARG A 159 9.54 2.00 -15.33
CA ARG A 159 8.14 1.59 -15.23
C ARG A 159 7.68 1.30 -13.80
N ILE A 160 8.54 0.69 -12.99
CA ILE A 160 8.21 0.34 -11.60
C ILE A 160 9.12 1.15 -10.67
N ARG A 161 8.51 1.91 -9.76
CA ARG A 161 9.19 2.70 -8.75
C ARG A 161 8.81 2.23 -7.37
N THR A 162 9.83 2.07 -6.53
CA THR A 162 9.66 1.76 -5.11
C THR A 162 9.72 3.06 -4.31
N HIS A 163 8.78 3.22 -3.41
CA HIS A 163 8.70 4.36 -2.52
C HIS A 163 8.60 3.88 -1.08
N VAL A 164 9.17 4.65 -0.17
CA VAL A 164 8.92 4.55 1.26
C VAL A 164 8.16 5.78 1.73
N PHE A 165 7.36 5.64 2.76
CA PHE A 165 6.59 6.76 3.30
C PHE A 165 6.48 6.67 4.83
N ILE A 166 6.23 7.82 5.40
CA ILE A 166 5.86 8.02 6.79
C ILE A 166 4.73 9.04 6.86
N GLY A 167 3.79 8.85 7.77
CA GLY A 167 2.63 9.73 7.89
C GLY A 167 1.92 9.60 9.21
N GLN A 168 0.79 10.29 9.30
CA GLN A 168 -0.13 10.23 10.42
C GLN A 168 -1.56 10.15 9.91
N ARG A 169 -2.45 9.59 10.74
CA ARG A 169 -3.86 9.43 10.41
C ARG A 169 -4.73 9.80 11.61
N TRP A 170 -5.80 10.54 11.33
CA TRP A 170 -6.89 10.84 12.27
C TRP A 170 -8.11 10.06 11.83
N ARG A 171 -8.62 9.22 12.72
CA ARG A 171 -9.77 8.38 12.48
C ARG A 171 -10.96 8.88 13.29
N PHE A 172 -12.11 8.93 12.64
CA PHE A 172 -13.39 9.23 13.24
C PHE A 172 -14.33 8.02 13.08
N ASP A 173 -14.70 7.40 14.19
CA ASP A 173 -15.63 6.28 14.23
C ASP A 173 -17.07 6.81 14.20
N ILE A 174 -17.85 6.36 13.22
CA ILE A 174 -19.26 6.75 13.07
C ILE A 174 -20.08 6.01 14.13
N PRO A 175 -20.90 6.72 14.95
CA PRO A 175 -21.77 6.10 15.93
C PRO A 175 -22.71 5.06 15.28
N HIS A 176 -22.94 3.94 15.95
CA HIS A 176 -23.74 2.82 15.43
C HIS A 176 -25.10 3.25 14.87
N SER A 177 -25.76 4.22 15.52
CA SER A 177 -27.06 4.75 15.09
C SER A 177 -27.05 5.51 13.76
N ARG A 178 -25.87 5.91 13.27
CA ARG A 178 -25.68 6.69 12.04
C ARG A 178 -24.87 5.96 10.98
N ARG A 179 -24.53 4.69 11.21
CA ARG A 179 -23.79 3.87 10.22
C ARG A 179 -24.75 3.43 9.12
N HIS A 180 -24.41 3.78 7.87
CA HIS A 180 -25.10 3.27 6.68
C HIS A 180 -24.17 2.36 5.87
N PHE A 181 -23.05 2.88 5.38
CA PHE A 181 -22.08 2.16 4.57
C PHE A 181 -20.69 2.10 5.20
N PHE A 182 -20.35 3.12 5.98
CA PHE A 182 -19.01 3.23 6.55
C PHE A 182 -19.05 3.13 8.07
N LYS A 183 -18.12 2.40 8.63
CA LYS A 183 -17.88 2.26 10.06
C LYS A 183 -17.10 3.46 10.59
N SER A 184 -16.08 3.89 9.85
CA SER A 184 -15.25 5.03 10.20
C SER A 184 -14.73 5.76 8.96
N VAL A 185 -14.35 7.01 9.15
CA VAL A 185 -13.68 7.84 8.15
C VAL A 185 -12.38 8.34 8.75
N SER A 186 -11.32 8.24 7.98
CA SER A 186 -9.99 8.69 8.41
C SER A 186 -9.42 9.69 7.41
N VAL A 187 -8.79 10.73 7.92
CA VAL A 187 -7.99 11.68 7.15
C VAL A 187 -6.52 11.41 7.45
N PHE A 188 -5.68 11.38 6.45
CA PHE A 188 -4.26 11.15 6.63
C PHE A 188 -3.41 12.06 5.75
N TYR A 189 -2.19 12.27 6.17
CA TYR A 189 -1.13 12.82 5.31
C TYR A 189 0.10 11.93 5.38
N GLU A 190 0.89 11.95 4.32
CA GLU A 190 2.09 11.14 4.18
C GLU A 190 3.18 11.92 3.46
N LEU A 191 4.40 11.73 3.93
CA LEU A 191 5.62 12.15 3.27
C LEU A 191 6.26 10.90 2.66
N SER A 192 6.46 10.90 1.36
CA SER A 192 7.04 9.78 0.63
C SER A 192 8.27 10.18 -0.15
N SER A 193 9.17 9.23 -0.31
CA SER A 193 10.36 9.37 -1.16
C SER A 193 10.56 8.14 -2.01
N SER A 194 11.05 8.30 -3.25
CA SER A 194 11.38 7.17 -4.10
C SER A 194 12.80 6.66 -3.86
N ASP A 195 13.05 5.41 -4.24
CA ASP A 195 14.35 4.76 -4.22
C ASP A 195 15.45 5.60 -4.88
N PHE A 196 15.15 6.17 -6.04
CA PHE A 196 16.08 7.04 -6.77
C PHE A 196 16.46 8.29 -5.96
N TYR A 197 15.47 8.98 -5.38
CA TYR A 197 15.71 10.20 -4.60
C TYR A 197 16.47 9.93 -3.32
N ILE A 198 16.19 8.82 -2.64
CA ILE A 198 16.91 8.42 -1.42
C ILE A 198 18.40 8.20 -1.71
N ILE A 199 18.70 7.47 -2.81
CA ILE A 199 20.10 7.21 -3.20
C ILE A 199 20.80 8.50 -3.63
N THR A 200 20.10 9.37 -4.35
CA THR A 200 20.66 10.64 -4.81
C THR A 200 20.91 11.58 -3.63
N ALA A 201 19.99 11.67 -2.67
CA ALA A 201 20.16 12.46 -1.46
C ALA A 201 21.31 11.95 -0.58
N ALA A 202 21.51 10.63 -0.48
CA ALA A 202 22.63 10.04 0.26
C ALA A 202 24.00 10.34 -0.37
N ARG A 203 24.04 10.58 -1.68
CA ARG A 203 25.30 10.89 -2.42
C ARG A 203 25.55 12.38 -2.59
N ASN A 204 24.50 13.20 -2.53
CA ASN A 204 24.58 14.64 -2.79
C ASN A 204 23.93 15.41 -1.63
N HIS A 205 24.77 15.97 -0.76
CA HIS A 205 24.36 16.70 0.43
C HIS A 205 23.80 18.12 0.13
N SER A 206 23.82 18.57 -1.13
CA SER A 206 23.30 19.88 -1.53
C SER A 206 21.78 19.88 -1.84
N LEU A 207 21.11 18.70 -1.79
CA LEU A 207 19.68 18.59 -2.06
C LEU A 207 18.85 19.05 -0.85
N SER A 208 17.84 19.88 -1.12
CA SER A 208 16.85 20.28 -0.13
C SER A 208 15.86 19.13 0.14
N PRO A 209 15.33 18.99 1.38
CA PRO A 209 14.26 18.03 1.67
C PRO A 209 13.04 18.13 0.73
N ALA A 210 12.72 19.32 0.24
CA ALA A 210 11.64 19.53 -0.72
C ALA A 210 11.87 18.87 -2.09
N ASP A 211 13.12 18.59 -2.44
CA ASP A 211 13.47 17.99 -3.73
C ASP A 211 13.19 16.48 -3.76
N TYR A 212 13.31 15.81 -2.61
CA TYR A 212 13.18 14.35 -2.52
C TYR A 212 11.97 13.87 -1.70
N LEU A 213 11.30 14.73 -0.94
CA LEU A 213 10.08 14.40 -0.21
C LEU A 213 8.84 14.87 -0.98
N ARG A 214 7.86 14.00 -1.06
CA ARG A 214 6.55 14.27 -1.68
C ARG A 214 5.46 14.16 -0.62
N LEU A 215 4.78 15.27 -0.39
CA LEU A 215 3.63 15.32 0.51
C LEU A 215 2.38 14.84 -0.23
N SER A 216 1.57 14.06 0.44
CA SER A 216 0.26 13.61 -0.04
C SER A 216 -0.76 13.65 1.09
N PHE A 217 -2.03 13.78 0.70
CA PHE A 217 -3.19 13.78 1.60
C PHE A 217 -4.19 12.75 1.12
N GLY A 218 -4.95 12.19 2.04
CA GLY A 218 -5.97 11.23 1.64
C GLY A 218 -7.07 11.02 2.67
N LEU A 219 -8.05 10.27 2.21
CA LEU A 219 -9.20 9.80 2.97
C LEU A 219 -9.25 8.28 2.90
N LYS A 220 -9.53 7.65 4.03
CA LYS A 220 -9.83 6.23 4.13
C LYS A 220 -11.23 6.08 4.72
N CYS A 221 -12.06 5.24 4.12
CA CYS A 221 -13.41 4.92 4.57
C CYS A 221 -13.49 3.43 4.86
N ASP A 222 -13.56 3.04 6.13
CA ASP A 222 -13.69 1.65 6.55
C ASP A 222 -15.14 1.19 6.42
N ILE A 223 -15.34 0.00 5.84
CA ILE A 223 -16.66 -0.59 5.60
C ILE A 223 -17.04 -1.50 6.78
N PHE A 224 -16.10 -2.33 7.23
CA PHE A 224 -16.28 -3.33 8.28
C PHE A 224 -15.53 -3.01 9.55
#